data_f4f8a6737e99a125a6376f2f55208bc0
#
_entry.id   f4f8a6737e99a125a6376f2f55208bc0
#
_cell.length_a   1.000
_cell.length_b   1.000
_cell.length_c   1.000
_cell.angle_alpha   90.00
_cell.angle_beta   90.00
_cell.angle_gamma   90.00
#
_symmetry.space_group_name_H-M   'P 1'
#
loop_
_entity.id
_entity.type
_entity.pdbx_description
1 polymer ?
#
loop_
_entity_poly.entity_id
_entity_poly.type
_entity_poly.pdbx_seq_one_letter_code
_entity_poly.pdbx_strand_id
1 'polypeptide(L)'
;MKIGFIGAGHVGFSLSKWINMKHNCVLGIYSRNIDDSIECAKFSISEYYKSLKDMVLNCDTLFLTVNDDSIKNVVDELISLNVKNKILIHTSGSLSSSVFKELNNDNDCYSIHPIYAFNNKYESYKGLDDIYFTLEGSSNHLDEIKNIFNNKIVVIDKDKKKKYHLACSMISNMVCGIVDIAEDMYKDIGIDDSNIYMPLFMNNINNILNAGPLNALTGPIIRNDIETVKGHIDNLENNELLVYKYLGLHLIEMSEKRNNNDYSKMKKILEEI
;
A
#
# COMPACT_ATOMS: atom_id res chain seq x y z
N MET A 1 -16.04 -21.26 -7.10
CA MET A 1 -16.07 -19.98 -6.35
C MET A 1 -16.71 -18.95 -7.26
N LYS A 2 -17.71 -18.23 -6.74
CA LYS A 2 -18.44 -17.15 -7.44
C LYS A 2 -18.14 -15.85 -6.70
N ILE A 3 -17.33 -14.99 -7.31
CA ILE A 3 -16.78 -13.82 -6.64
C ILE A 3 -17.59 -12.57 -6.99
N GLY A 4 -17.96 -11.79 -5.97
CA GLY A 4 -18.55 -10.46 -6.11
C GLY A 4 -17.61 -9.40 -5.50
N PHE A 5 -17.51 -8.24 -6.15
CA PHE A 5 -16.73 -7.11 -5.68
C PHE A 5 -17.63 -5.96 -5.20
N ILE A 6 -17.45 -5.54 -3.96
CA ILE A 6 -18.14 -4.41 -3.35
C ILE A 6 -17.16 -3.23 -3.33
N GLY A 7 -17.38 -2.28 -4.22
CA GLY A 7 -16.50 -1.14 -4.46
C GLY A 7 -15.82 -1.18 -5.82
N ALA A 8 -15.99 -0.09 -6.58
CA ALA A 8 -15.44 0.10 -7.93
C ALA A 8 -14.37 1.21 -7.94
N GLY A 9 -13.47 1.21 -6.94
CA GLY A 9 -12.28 2.05 -6.90
C GLY A 9 -11.10 1.39 -7.64
N HIS A 10 -9.90 1.99 -7.58
CA HIS A 10 -8.70 1.48 -8.27
C HIS A 10 -8.39 0.02 -7.93
N VAL A 11 -8.52 -0.37 -6.66
CA VAL A 11 -8.31 -1.75 -6.21
C VAL A 11 -9.37 -2.69 -6.78
N GLY A 12 -10.66 -2.29 -6.72
CA GLY A 12 -11.77 -3.08 -7.24
C GLY A 12 -11.66 -3.32 -8.75
N PHE A 13 -11.35 -2.28 -9.52
CA PHE A 13 -11.08 -2.39 -10.96
C PHE A 13 -9.95 -3.37 -11.27
N SER A 14 -8.82 -3.19 -10.59
CA SER A 14 -7.61 -3.96 -10.87
C SER A 14 -7.74 -5.43 -10.47
N LEU A 15 -8.21 -5.70 -9.24
CA LEU A 15 -8.34 -7.07 -8.75
C LEU A 15 -9.45 -7.83 -9.47
N SER A 16 -10.61 -7.22 -9.73
CA SER A 16 -11.70 -7.90 -10.46
C SER A 16 -11.29 -8.27 -11.88
N LYS A 17 -10.62 -7.36 -12.59
CA LYS A 17 -10.07 -7.62 -13.92
C LYS A 17 -9.04 -8.74 -13.88
N TRP A 18 -8.05 -8.62 -13.00
CA TRP A 18 -6.95 -9.56 -12.90
C TRP A 18 -7.40 -10.98 -12.52
N ILE A 19 -8.29 -11.11 -11.52
CA ILE A 19 -8.84 -12.40 -11.10
C ILE A 19 -9.71 -13.00 -12.22
N ASN A 20 -10.54 -12.20 -12.87
CA ASN A 20 -11.42 -12.71 -13.91
C ASN A 20 -10.67 -13.19 -15.15
N MET A 21 -9.57 -12.52 -15.52
CA MET A 21 -8.69 -12.96 -16.61
C MET A 21 -8.06 -14.33 -16.34
N LYS A 22 -7.76 -14.64 -15.07
CA LYS A 22 -7.09 -15.88 -14.68
C LYS A 22 -8.08 -17.04 -14.46
N HIS A 23 -9.23 -16.77 -13.87
CA HIS A 23 -10.09 -17.80 -13.32
C HIS A 23 -11.51 -17.77 -13.88
N ASN A 24 -11.90 -16.70 -14.57
CA ASN A 24 -13.27 -16.50 -15.10
C ASN A 24 -14.36 -16.76 -14.02
N CYS A 25 -14.13 -16.26 -12.80
CA CYS A 25 -15.00 -16.54 -11.65
C CYS A 25 -15.60 -15.29 -10.99
N VAL A 26 -15.32 -14.09 -11.52
CA VAL A 26 -15.92 -12.84 -11.05
C VAL A 26 -17.31 -12.71 -11.65
N LEU A 27 -18.35 -12.88 -10.82
CA LEU A 27 -19.73 -12.76 -11.26
C LEU A 27 -20.15 -11.31 -11.48
N GLY A 28 -19.73 -10.39 -10.58
CA GLY A 28 -20.10 -9.02 -10.80
C GLY A 28 -19.64 -8.03 -9.72
N ILE A 29 -19.95 -6.79 -10.01
CA ILE A 29 -19.52 -5.61 -9.27
C ILE A 29 -20.74 -4.92 -8.68
N TYR A 30 -20.61 -4.45 -7.43
CA TYR A 30 -21.55 -3.55 -6.78
C TYR A 30 -20.83 -2.33 -6.22
N SER A 31 -21.37 -1.16 -6.45
CA SER A 31 -20.94 0.10 -5.85
C SER A 31 -22.15 0.98 -5.57
N ARG A 32 -22.06 1.89 -4.60
CA ARG A 32 -23.13 2.87 -4.30
C ARG A 32 -23.47 3.72 -5.52
N ASN A 33 -22.47 4.08 -6.30
CA ASN A 33 -22.66 4.69 -7.61
C ASN A 33 -22.79 3.57 -8.66
N ILE A 34 -23.93 3.50 -9.33
CA ILE A 34 -24.21 2.47 -10.30
C ILE A 34 -23.36 2.61 -11.56
N ASP A 35 -23.02 3.82 -11.96
CA ASP A 35 -22.19 4.07 -13.15
C ASP A 35 -20.78 3.51 -12.95
N ASP A 36 -20.21 3.66 -11.75
CA ASP A 36 -18.94 3.03 -11.40
C ASP A 36 -19.02 1.49 -11.45
N SER A 37 -20.15 0.92 -11.02
CA SER A 37 -20.38 -0.54 -11.10
C SER A 37 -20.41 -1.02 -12.54
N ILE A 38 -21.13 -0.30 -13.41
CA ILE A 38 -21.27 -0.62 -14.85
C ILE A 38 -19.89 -0.51 -15.53
N GLU A 39 -19.16 0.55 -15.27
CA GLU A 39 -17.84 0.79 -15.85
C GLU A 39 -16.84 -0.32 -15.44
N CYS A 40 -16.79 -0.63 -14.15
CA CYS A 40 -15.92 -1.67 -13.62
C CYS A 40 -16.29 -3.07 -14.15
N ALA A 41 -17.58 -3.39 -14.20
CA ALA A 41 -18.09 -4.64 -14.72
C ALA A 41 -17.75 -4.82 -16.21
N LYS A 42 -17.92 -3.78 -17.01
CA LYS A 42 -17.52 -3.77 -18.42
C LYS A 42 -16.01 -4.01 -18.59
N PHE A 43 -15.20 -3.35 -17.75
CA PHE A 43 -13.75 -3.50 -17.78
C PHE A 43 -13.29 -4.90 -17.36
N SER A 44 -13.87 -5.44 -16.28
CA SER A 44 -13.53 -6.77 -15.76
C SER A 44 -14.16 -7.93 -16.55
N ILE A 45 -15.06 -7.65 -17.50
CA ILE A 45 -15.86 -8.65 -18.26
C ILE A 45 -16.72 -9.47 -17.29
N SER A 46 -17.49 -8.78 -16.46
CA SER A 46 -18.41 -9.36 -15.48
C SER A 46 -19.77 -8.65 -15.53
N GLU A 47 -20.71 -9.09 -14.70
CA GLU A 47 -22.00 -8.41 -14.53
C GLU A 47 -21.88 -7.28 -13.50
N TYR A 48 -22.92 -6.44 -13.40
CA TYR A 48 -23.07 -5.50 -12.29
C TYR A 48 -24.36 -5.78 -11.52
N TYR A 49 -24.34 -5.47 -10.24
CA TYR A 49 -25.50 -5.62 -9.36
C TYR A 49 -26.08 -4.26 -8.99
N LYS A 50 -27.43 -4.16 -9.03
CA LYS A 50 -28.15 -2.94 -8.61
C LYS A 50 -28.30 -2.84 -7.09
N SER A 51 -28.23 -3.99 -6.41
CA SER A 51 -28.31 -4.02 -4.95
C SER A 51 -27.28 -4.98 -4.36
N LEU A 52 -26.80 -4.66 -3.16
CA LEU A 52 -25.92 -5.55 -2.41
C LEU A 52 -26.60 -6.88 -2.09
N LYS A 53 -27.90 -6.86 -1.80
CA LYS A 53 -28.70 -8.06 -1.54
C LYS A 53 -28.65 -9.06 -2.69
N ASP A 54 -28.79 -8.60 -3.93
CA ASP A 54 -28.75 -9.48 -5.10
C ASP A 54 -27.36 -10.07 -5.28
N MET A 55 -26.29 -9.31 -5.04
CA MET A 55 -24.94 -9.82 -5.08
C MET A 55 -24.72 -10.91 -4.01
N VAL A 56 -25.14 -10.66 -2.76
CA VAL A 56 -25.02 -11.62 -1.65
C VAL A 56 -25.72 -12.94 -1.97
N LEU A 57 -26.87 -12.91 -2.65
CA LEU A 57 -27.61 -14.11 -3.03
C LEU A 57 -26.89 -14.94 -4.11
N ASN A 58 -26.14 -14.31 -4.99
CA ASN A 58 -25.54 -14.95 -6.15
C ASN A 58 -24.05 -15.34 -5.97
N CYS A 59 -23.33 -14.66 -5.08
CA CYS A 59 -21.90 -14.86 -4.84
C CYS A 59 -21.67 -15.67 -3.57
N ASP A 60 -20.67 -16.53 -3.58
CA ASP A 60 -20.19 -17.26 -2.38
C ASP A 60 -19.01 -16.54 -1.71
N THR A 61 -18.30 -15.68 -2.42
CA THR A 61 -17.15 -14.89 -1.96
C THR A 61 -17.35 -13.43 -2.28
N LEU A 62 -17.16 -12.56 -1.27
CA LEU A 62 -17.35 -11.11 -1.39
C LEU A 62 -16.04 -10.38 -1.05
N PHE A 63 -15.53 -9.63 -2.02
CA PHE A 63 -14.39 -8.73 -1.83
C PHE A 63 -14.90 -7.30 -1.54
N LEU A 64 -14.52 -6.75 -0.39
CA LEU A 64 -14.75 -5.36 -0.02
C LEU A 64 -13.51 -4.57 -0.44
N THR A 65 -13.65 -3.82 -1.53
CA THR A 65 -12.59 -2.98 -2.13
C THR A 65 -12.94 -1.49 -2.05
N VAL A 66 -13.72 -1.14 -1.05
CA VAL A 66 -14.02 0.25 -0.67
C VAL A 66 -12.88 0.81 0.18
N ASN A 67 -12.83 2.15 0.35
CA ASN A 67 -11.89 2.79 1.28
C ASN A 67 -12.15 2.36 2.72
N ASP A 68 -11.14 2.43 3.58
CA ASP A 68 -11.15 1.95 4.96
C ASP A 68 -12.33 2.51 5.77
N ASP A 69 -12.64 3.81 5.64
CA ASP A 69 -13.75 4.47 6.33
C ASP A 69 -15.13 3.92 5.93
N SER A 70 -15.24 3.33 4.75
CA SER A 70 -16.49 2.76 4.23
C SER A 70 -16.66 1.28 4.55
N ILE A 71 -15.60 0.56 4.95
CA ILE A 71 -15.67 -0.88 5.22
C ILE A 71 -16.70 -1.18 6.30
N LYS A 72 -16.72 -0.40 7.39
CA LYS A 72 -17.67 -0.60 8.47
C LYS A 72 -19.13 -0.48 7.99
N ASN A 73 -19.43 0.51 7.17
CA ASN A 73 -20.79 0.70 6.65
C ASN A 73 -21.24 -0.50 5.79
N VAL A 74 -20.33 -1.05 4.97
CA VAL A 74 -20.62 -2.26 4.19
C VAL A 74 -20.83 -3.47 5.10
N VAL A 75 -20.02 -3.62 6.15
CA VAL A 75 -20.20 -4.69 7.15
C VAL A 75 -21.55 -4.58 7.86
N ASP A 76 -21.95 -3.39 8.29
CA ASP A 76 -23.24 -3.14 8.93
C ASP A 76 -24.42 -3.50 7.98
N GLU A 77 -24.29 -3.21 6.68
CA GLU A 77 -25.26 -3.62 5.66
C GLU A 77 -25.30 -5.15 5.48
N LEU A 78 -24.15 -5.84 5.44
CA LEU A 78 -24.07 -7.30 5.39
C LEU A 78 -24.69 -7.96 6.64
N ILE A 79 -24.52 -7.38 7.82
CA ILE A 79 -25.18 -7.83 9.06
C ILE A 79 -26.70 -7.70 8.92
N SER A 80 -27.19 -6.55 8.44
CA SER A 80 -28.64 -6.31 8.23
C SER A 80 -29.28 -7.28 7.24
N LEU A 81 -28.50 -7.77 6.27
CA LEU A 81 -28.88 -8.79 5.29
C LEU A 81 -28.77 -10.22 5.84
N ASN A 82 -28.33 -10.41 7.09
CA ASN A 82 -28.13 -11.71 7.73
C ASN A 82 -27.26 -12.68 6.88
N VAL A 83 -26.12 -12.17 6.42
CA VAL A 83 -25.21 -12.91 5.52
C VAL A 83 -24.58 -14.11 6.23
N LYS A 84 -24.68 -15.30 5.61
CA LYS A 84 -24.16 -16.56 6.13
C LYS A 84 -23.52 -17.42 5.05
N ASN A 85 -22.60 -18.30 5.46
CA ASN A 85 -21.93 -19.29 4.61
C ASN A 85 -21.20 -18.62 3.43
N LYS A 86 -20.52 -17.50 3.70
CA LYS A 86 -19.74 -16.76 2.71
C LYS A 86 -18.27 -16.65 3.13
N ILE A 87 -17.43 -16.43 2.14
CA ILE A 87 -16.07 -15.95 2.34
C ILE A 87 -16.11 -14.43 2.17
N LEU A 88 -15.77 -13.72 3.24
CA LEU A 88 -15.75 -12.26 3.28
C LEU A 88 -14.31 -11.78 3.33
N ILE A 89 -13.91 -10.95 2.39
CA ILE A 89 -12.53 -10.49 2.25
C ILE A 89 -12.54 -8.97 2.11
N HIS A 90 -11.77 -8.26 2.94
CA HIS A 90 -11.46 -6.86 2.66
C HIS A 90 -9.99 -6.67 2.28
N THR A 91 -9.69 -5.60 1.55
CA THR A 91 -8.35 -5.33 1.01
C THR A 91 -7.59 -4.24 1.75
N SER A 92 -8.07 -3.78 2.90
CA SER A 92 -7.35 -2.79 3.72
C SER A 92 -6.01 -3.34 4.22
N GLY A 93 -4.98 -2.53 4.13
CA GLY A 93 -3.67 -2.82 4.72
C GLY A 93 -3.61 -2.57 6.22
N SER A 94 -4.43 -1.66 6.75
CA SER A 94 -4.41 -1.23 8.15
C SER A 94 -5.41 -1.95 9.04
N LEU A 95 -6.62 -2.23 8.52
CA LEU A 95 -7.67 -2.93 9.26
C LEU A 95 -7.43 -4.43 9.28
N SER A 96 -7.79 -5.08 10.39
CA SER A 96 -7.78 -6.53 10.50
C SER A 96 -9.14 -7.12 10.16
N SER A 97 -9.22 -8.45 9.95
CA SER A 97 -10.48 -9.18 9.77
C SER A 97 -11.45 -9.02 10.95
N SER A 98 -11.00 -8.47 12.08
CA SER A 98 -11.85 -8.15 13.24
C SER A 98 -12.99 -7.17 12.93
N VAL A 99 -12.94 -6.46 11.80
CA VAL A 99 -14.07 -5.64 11.32
C VAL A 99 -15.32 -6.49 11.07
N PHE A 100 -15.15 -7.78 10.77
CA PHE A 100 -16.23 -8.75 10.54
C PHE A 100 -16.65 -9.51 11.79
N LYS A 101 -16.24 -9.12 13.02
CA LYS A 101 -16.44 -9.91 14.26
C LYS A 101 -17.87 -10.42 14.45
N GLU A 102 -18.88 -9.66 14.05
CA GLU A 102 -20.30 -10.01 14.19
C GLU A 102 -20.76 -11.01 13.10
N LEU A 103 -20.00 -11.18 12.04
CA LEU A 103 -20.26 -12.10 10.92
C LEU A 103 -19.42 -13.39 10.99
N ASN A 104 -18.39 -13.44 11.84
CA ASN A 104 -17.42 -14.54 11.91
C ASN A 104 -18.01 -15.89 12.32
N ASN A 105 -19.13 -15.92 13.01
CA ASN A 105 -19.74 -17.20 13.47
C ASN A 105 -20.35 -17.99 12.31
N ASP A 106 -20.80 -17.30 11.29
CA ASP A 106 -21.51 -17.89 10.13
C ASP A 106 -20.74 -17.74 8.82
N ASN A 107 -19.56 -17.12 8.82
CA ASN A 107 -18.78 -16.81 7.62
C ASN A 107 -17.28 -16.95 7.87
N ASP A 108 -16.50 -17.20 6.82
CA ASP A 108 -15.05 -17.14 6.87
C ASP A 108 -14.54 -15.76 6.46
N CYS A 109 -13.83 -15.09 7.35
CA CYS A 109 -13.49 -13.68 7.23
C CYS A 109 -11.99 -13.43 7.15
N TYR A 110 -11.58 -12.64 6.18
CA TYR A 110 -10.17 -12.38 5.88
C TYR A 110 -9.89 -10.91 5.61
N SER A 111 -8.65 -10.54 5.87
CA SER A 111 -8.01 -9.36 5.31
C SER A 111 -6.91 -9.80 4.36
N ILE A 112 -7.00 -9.41 3.09
CA ILE A 112 -5.99 -9.71 2.07
C ILE A 112 -5.56 -8.38 1.45
N HIS A 113 -4.35 -7.93 1.75
CA HIS A 113 -3.84 -6.66 1.25
C HIS A 113 -2.80 -6.88 0.15
N PRO A 114 -3.04 -6.40 -1.07
CA PRO A 114 -2.04 -6.36 -2.13
C PRO A 114 -0.96 -5.32 -1.80
N ILE A 115 0.31 -5.73 -1.76
CA ILE A 115 1.43 -4.80 -1.54
C ILE A 115 1.76 -4.13 -2.88
N TYR A 116 0.95 -3.15 -3.25
CA TYR A 116 1.04 -2.47 -4.55
C TYR A 116 0.40 -1.09 -4.50
N ALA A 117 0.95 -0.14 -5.27
CA ALA A 117 0.41 1.21 -5.41
C ALA A 117 -0.54 1.29 -6.62
N PHE A 118 -1.84 1.35 -6.35
CA PHE A 118 -2.88 1.43 -7.38
C PHE A 118 -3.13 2.88 -7.80
N ASN A 119 -2.34 3.40 -8.73
CA ASN A 119 -2.44 4.77 -9.21
C ASN A 119 -3.33 4.94 -10.46
N ASN A 120 -3.58 3.85 -11.21
CA ASN A 120 -4.38 3.86 -12.43
C ASN A 120 -5.34 2.67 -12.47
N LYS A 121 -6.66 2.96 -12.47
CA LYS A 121 -7.70 1.91 -12.44
C LYS A 121 -7.68 0.96 -13.63
N TYR A 122 -7.17 1.41 -14.79
CA TYR A 122 -7.17 0.63 -16.02
C TYR A 122 -5.85 -0.09 -16.31
N GLU A 123 -4.77 0.30 -15.64
CA GLU A 123 -3.44 -0.24 -15.93
C GLU A 123 -2.85 -1.05 -14.78
N SER A 124 -3.21 -0.73 -13.52
CA SER A 124 -2.59 -1.34 -12.33
C SER A 124 -2.74 -2.86 -12.27
N TYR A 125 -3.78 -3.45 -12.89
CA TYR A 125 -3.95 -4.90 -12.93
C TYR A 125 -2.81 -5.64 -13.64
N LYS A 126 -2.07 -4.98 -14.56
CA LYS A 126 -0.97 -5.59 -15.33
C LYS A 126 0.25 -5.91 -14.45
N GLY A 127 0.43 -5.20 -13.34
CA GLY A 127 1.54 -5.40 -12.42
C GLY A 127 1.27 -6.39 -11.30
N LEU A 128 0.09 -7.02 -11.24
CA LEU A 128 -0.32 -7.83 -10.09
C LEU A 128 0.26 -9.25 -10.06
N ASP A 129 0.90 -9.72 -11.12
CA ASP A 129 1.42 -11.09 -11.19
C ASP A 129 2.61 -11.32 -10.24
N ASP A 130 3.44 -10.30 -10.02
CA ASP A 130 4.70 -10.41 -9.28
C ASP A 130 4.66 -9.77 -7.89
N ILE A 131 3.50 -9.28 -7.45
CA ILE A 131 3.38 -8.66 -6.13
C ILE A 131 3.24 -9.68 -5.00
N TYR A 132 3.49 -9.23 -3.78
CA TYR A 132 3.14 -9.96 -2.57
C TYR A 132 1.76 -9.55 -2.08
N PHE A 133 1.08 -10.51 -1.46
CA PHE A 133 -0.11 -10.23 -0.65
C PHE A 133 0.17 -10.54 0.81
N THR A 134 -0.46 -9.80 1.72
CA THR A 134 -0.56 -10.24 3.12
C THR A 134 -1.94 -10.79 3.39
N LEU A 135 -2.00 -11.82 4.24
CA LEU A 135 -3.21 -12.53 4.64
C LEU A 135 -3.32 -12.56 6.16
N GLU A 136 -4.50 -12.29 6.67
CA GLU A 136 -4.89 -12.44 8.07
C GLU A 136 -6.37 -12.83 8.13
N GLY A 137 -6.79 -13.67 9.10
CA GLY A 137 -8.19 -14.04 9.28
C GLY A 137 -8.42 -15.50 9.63
N SER A 138 -9.53 -16.06 9.14
CA SER A 138 -9.96 -17.45 9.39
C SER A 138 -8.93 -18.47 8.92
N SER A 139 -8.94 -19.66 9.51
CA SER A 139 -8.08 -20.77 9.11
C SER A 139 -8.69 -21.66 8.00
N ASN A 140 -9.99 -21.54 7.75
CA ASN A 140 -10.70 -22.32 6.73
C ASN A 140 -10.41 -21.76 5.33
N HIS A 141 -10.64 -22.53 4.30
CA HIS A 141 -10.53 -22.11 2.88
C HIS A 141 -9.20 -21.43 2.47
N LEU A 142 -8.13 -21.57 3.27
CA LEU A 142 -6.84 -20.94 3.00
C LEU A 142 -6.24 -21.34 1.65
N ASP A 143 -6.37 -22.62 1.28
CA ASP A 143 -5.84 -23.12 0.02
C ASP A 143 -6.66 -22.62 -1.19
N GLU A 144 -7.98 -22.51 -1.04
CA GLU A 144 -8.84 -21.91 -2.06
C GLU A 144 -8.49 -20.44 -2.30
N ILE A 145 -8.27 -19.69 -1.21
CA ILE A 145 -7.87 -18.29 -1.26
C ILE A 145 -6.49 -18.15 -1.91
N LYS A 146 -5.51 -18.95 -1.49
CA LYS A 146 -4.17 -18.93 -2.09
C LYS A 146 -4.21 -19.24 -3.59
N ASN A 147 -5.07 -20.15 -4.01
CA ASN A 147 -5.21 -20.50 -5.42
C ASN A 147 -5.79 -19.36 -6.28
N ILE A 148 -6.58 -18.44 -5.69
CA ILE A 148 -7.06 -17.25 -6.43
C ILE A 148 -5.89 -16.35 -6.83
N PHE A 149 -4.93 -16.16 -5.91
CA PHE A 149 -3.86 -15.18 -6.10
C PHE A 149 -2.64 -15.76 -6.83
N ASN A 150 -2.29 -17.03 -6.59
CA ASN A 150 -1.09 -17.69 -7.11
C ASN A 150 0.21 -16.88 -6.91
N ASN A 151 0.17 -15.88 -6.04
CA ASN A 151 1.25 -14.98 -5.66
C ASN A 151 1.91 -15.46 -4.37
N LYS A 152 3.03 -14.83 -4.00
CA LYS A 152 3.60 -15.00 -2.67
C LYS A 152 2.70 -14.34 -1.62
N ILE A 153 2.26 -15.13 -0.64
CA ILE A 153 1.39 -14.66 0.45
C ILE A 153 2.16 -14.72 1.75
N VAL A 154 2.20 -13.62 2.47
CA VAL A 154 2.76 -13.52 3.82
C VAL A 154 1.61 -13.46 4.82
N VAL A 155 1.54 -14.46 5.69
CA VAL A 155 0.57 -14.45 6.79
C VAL A 155 1.09 -13.54 7.89
N ILE A 156 0.25 -12.61 8.37
CA ILE A 156 0.59 -11.67 9.44
C ILE A 156 -0.43 -11.72 10.57
N ASP A 157 0.00 -11.43 11.80
CA ASP A 157 -0.90 -11.33 12.93
C ASP A 157 -1.76 -10.05 12.82
N LYS A 158 -3.03 -10.14 13.22
CA LYS A 158 -3.98 -9.02 13.22
C LYS A 158 -3.45 -7.78 13.95
N ASP A 159 -2.75 -7.98 15.07
CA ASP A 159 -2.24 -6.89 15.90
C ASP A 159 -1.03 -6.18 15.27
N LYS A 160 -0.40 -6.78 14.26
CA LYS A 160 0.74 -6.21 13.53
C LYS A 160 0.35 -5.43 12.29
N LYS A 161 -0.93 -5.48 11.85
CA LYS A 161 -1.37 -4.86 10.59
C LYS A 161 -1.09 -3.36 10.52
N LYS A 162 -1.35 -2.60 11.57
CA LYS A 162 -1.09 -1.15 11.59
C LYS A 162 0.39 -0.82 11.36
N LYS A 163 1.29 -1.55 12.05
CA LYS A 163 2.74 -1.36 11.90
C LYS A 163 3.22 -1.80 10.50
N TYR A 164 2.69 -2.89 10.00
CA TYR A 164 2.94 -3.37 8.66
C TYR A 164 2.52 -2.33 7.60
N HIS A 165 1.29 -1.81 7.68
CA HIS A 165 0.79 -0.82 6.72
C HIS A 165 1.57 0.51 6.81
N LEU A 166 1.98 0.92 8.02
CA LEU A 166 2.87 2.06 8.18
C LEU A 166 4.19 1.85 7.42
N ALA A 167 4.79 0.67 7.50
CA ALA A 167 6.01 0.37 6.73
C ALA A 167 5.77 0.45 5.20
N CYS A 168 4.64 -0.08 4.71
CA CYS A 168 4.27 0.07 3.29
C CYS A 168 4.12 1.56 2.90
N SER A 169 3.47 2.36 3.74
CA SER A 169 3.29 3.79 3.50
C SER A 169 4.64 4.54 3.48
N MET A 170 5.58 4.17 4.34
CA MET A 170 6.91 4.80 4.36
C MET A 170 7.68 4.58 3.06
N ILE A 171 7.65 3.37 2.50
CA ILE A 171 8.39 3.07 1.26
C ILE A 171 7.63 3.42 -0.02
N SER A 172 6.39 3.87 0.07
CA SER A 172 5.58 4.34 -1.07
C SER A 172 5.27 5.82 -0.97
N ASN A 173 4.29 6.20 -0.15
CA ASN A 173 3.79 7.57 -0.07
C ASN A 173 4.83 8.57 0.46
N MET A 174 5.62 8.20 1.49
CA MET A 174 6.64 9.11 2.03
C MET A 174 7.78 9.35 1.04
N VAL A 175 8.12 8.35 0.21
CA VAL A 175 9.09 8.52 -0.87
C VAL A 175 8.60 9.55 -1.90
N CYS A 176 7.30 9.53 -2.26
CA CYS A 176 6.74 10.59 -3.13
C CYS A 176 6.92 11.98 -2.53
N GLY A 177 6.67 12.14 -1.21
CA GLY A 177 6.89 13.42 -0.53
C GLY A 177 8.34 13.89 -0.54
N ILE A 178 9.31 12.98 -0.38
CA ILE A 178 10.75 13.32 -0.47
C ILE A 178 11.11 13.76 -1.88
N VAL A 179 10.59 13.08 -2.90
CA VAL A 179 10.85 13.44 -4.32
C VAL A 179 10.24 14.80 -4.65
N ASP A 180 9.01 15.07 -4.20
CA ASP A 180 8.32 16.34 -4.40
C ASP A 180 9.13 17.52 -3.81
N ILE A 181 9.60 17.41 -2.57
CA ILE A 181 10.49 18.39 -1.95
C ILE A 181 11.75 18.61 -2.79
N ALA A 182 12.38 17.54 -3.29
CA ALA A 182 13.59 17.66 -4.10
C ALA A 182 13.31 18.31 -5.46
N GLU A 183 12.16 18.03 -6.09
CA GLU A 183 11.74 18.69 -7.34
C GLU A 183 11.55 20.18 -7.15
N ASP A 184 10.94 20.61 -6.06
CA ASP A 184 10.75 22.04 -5.79
C ASP A 184 12.10 22.75 -5.60
N MET A 185 13.07 22.13 -4.90
CA MET A 185 14.44 22.67 -4.79
C MET A 185 15.13 22.80 -6.16
N TYR A 186 14.93 21.86 -7.09
CA TYR A 186 15.46 21.98 -8.46
C TYR A 186 14.80 23.15 -9.22
N LYS A 187 13.50 23.34 -9.09
CA LYS A 187 12.78 24.48 -9.70
C LYS A 187 13.26 25.81 -9.16
N ASP A 188 13.51 25.92 -7.85
CA ASP A 188 14.00 27.16 -7.22
C ASP A 188 15.34 27.62 -7.75
N ILE A 189 16.18 26.71 -8.22
CA ILE A 189 17.45 27.02 -8.89
C ILE A 189 17.36 27.06 -10.42
N GLY A 190 16.13 27.07 -10.97
CA GLY A 190 15.87 27.22 -12.40
C GLY A 190 16.00 25.93 -13.22
N ILE A 191 15.97 24.78 -12.58
CA ILE A 191 16.00 23.47 -13.26
C ILE A 191 14.58 22.88 -13.25
N ASP A 192 13.91 22.94 -14.39
CA ASP A 192 12.53 22.45 -14.59
C ASP A 192 12.50 21.20 -15.48
N ASP A 193 13.45 20.29 -15.29
CA ASP A 193 13.50 18.99 -15.98
C ASP A 193 13.52 17.87 -14.95
N SER A 194 12.38 17.23 -14.75
CA SER A 194 12.24 16.10 -13.80
C SER A 194 13.13 14.89 -14.13
N ASN A 195 13.70 14.81 -15.34
CA ASN A 195 14.61 13.73 -15.71
C ASN A 195 16.02 13.90 -15.10
N ILE A 196 16.37 15.09 -14.62
CA ILE A 196 17.73 15.37 -14.11
C ILE A 196 18.15 14.48 -12.96
N TYR A 197 17.22 14.18 -12.02
CA TYR A 197 17.51 13.39 -10.84
C TYR A 197 17.22 11.89 -11.04
N MET A 198 16.50 11.49 -12.09
CA MET A 198 16.08 10.09 -12.30
C MET A 198 17.26 9.11 -12.33
N PRO A 199 18.38 9.37 -13.00
CA PRO A 199 19.52 8.46 -12.96
C PRO A 199 20.09 8.27 -11.55
N LEU A 200 20.16 9.34 -10.74
CA LEU A 200 20.60 9.27 -9.35
C LEU A 200 19.63 8.47 -8.49
N PHE A 201 18.32 8.74 -8.62
CA PHE A 201 17.27 8.06 -7.88
C PHE A 201 17.26 6.56 -8.18
N MET A 202 17.25 6.18 -9.47
CA MET A 202 17.25 4.77 -9.88
C MET A 202 18.54 4.04 -9.48
N ASN A 203 19.70 4.71 -9.54
CA ASN A 203 20.94 4.11 -9.08
C ASN A 203 20.90 3.84 -7.57
N ASN A 204 20.36 4.76 -6.78
CA ASN A 204 20.22 4.57 -5.33
C ASN A 204 19.26 3.42 -4.99
N ILE A 205 18.12 3.31 -5.69
CA ILE A 205 17.20 2.17 -5.55
C ILE A 205 17.92 0.85 -5.87
N ASN A 206 18.64 0.77 -6.96
CA ASN A 206 19.39 -0.41 -7.34
C ASN A 206 20.46 -0.78 -6.29
N ASN A 207 21.14 0.20 -5.72
CA ASN A 207 22.10 -0.03 -4.63
C ASN A 207 21.41 -0.60 -3.38
N ILE A 208 20.23 -0.08 -3.02
CA ILE A 208 19.42 -0.59 -1.91
C ILE A 208 18.99 -2.05 -2.17
N LEU A 209 18.54 -2.35 -3.38
CA LEU A 209 18.13 -3.72 -3.77
C LEU A 209 19.28 -4.71 -3.70
N ASN A 210 20.47 -4.30 -4.12
CA ASN A 210 21.65 -5.19 -4.22
C ASN A 210 22.38 -5.36 -2.88
N ALA A 211 22.48 -4.32 -2.05
CA ALA A 211 23.33 -4.29 -0.86
C ALA A 211 22.56 -4.07 0.46
N GLY A 212 21.27 -3.79 0.37
CA GLY A 212 20.43 -3.35 1.50
C GLY A 212 20.68 -1.89 1.87
N PRO A 213 19.73 -1.25 2.59
CA PRO A 213 19.76 0.19 2.85
C PRO A 213 20.99 0.64 3.64
N LEU A 214 21.46 -0.17 4.58
CA LEU A 214 22.63 0.17 5.39
C LEU A 214 23.90 0.30 4.55
N ASN A 215 24.14 -0.63 3.63
CA ASN A 215 25.33 -0.66 2.80
C ASN A 215 25.25 0.28 1.58
N ALA A 216 24.02 0.58 1.13
CA ALA A 216 23.78 1.53 0.06
C ALA A 216 23.95 2.99 0.50
N LEU A 217 23.93 3.27 1.81
CA LEU A 217 24.02 4.63 2.34
C LEU A 217 25.35 5.29 1.94
N THR A 218 25.24 6.45 1.33
CA THR A 218 26.36 7.33 0.93
C THR A 218 26.04 8.77 1.34
N GLY A 219 26.90 9.72 1.02
CA GLY A 219 26.65 11.13 1.23
C GLY A 219 27.36 11.74 2.43
N PRO A 220 27.11 13.03 2.72
CA PRO A 220 27.88 13.80 3.69
C PRO A 220 27.71 13.33 5.13
N ILE A 221 26.53 12.86 5.51
CA ILE A 221 26.26 12.40 6.89
C ILE A 221 27.14 11.20 7.24
N ILE A 222 27.15 10.14 6.40
CA ILE A 222 27.98 8.94 6.68
C ILE A 222 29.49 9.25 6.60
N ARG A 223 29.90 10.24 5.79
CA ARG A 223 31.29 10.71 5.75
C ARG A 223 31.66 11.65 6.89
N ASN A 224 30.68 12.01 7.73
CA ASN A 224 30.80 12.98 8.82
C ASN A 224 31.29 14.37 8.34
N ASP A 225 30.79 14.80 7.19
CA ASP A 225 31.14 16.05 6.52
C ASP A 225 30.26 17.19 7.06
N ILE A 226 30.74 17.80 8.14
CA ILE A 226 30.04 18.80 8.94
C ILE A 226 29.71 20.05 8.10
N GLU A 227 30.66 20.55 7.33
CA GLU A 227 30.48 21.82 6.62
C GLU A 227 29.47 21.68 5.47
N THR A 228 29.48 20.54 4.79
CA THR A 228 28.44 20.26 3.78
C THR A 228 27.05 20.19 4.40
N VAL A 229 26.89 19.56 5.58
CA VAL A 229 25.58 19.45 6.25
C VAL A 229 25.11 20.81 6.74
N LYS A 230 25.98 21.67 7.26
CA LYS A 230 25.63 23.06 7.59
C LYS A 230 25.13 23.82 6.35
N GLY A 231 25.89 23.73 5.25
CA GLY A 231 25.48 24.35 4.00
C GLY A 231 24.11 23.87 3.50
N HIS A 232 23.75 22.61 3.72
CA HIS A 232 22.39 22.11 3.44
C HIS A 232 21.37 22.81 4.35
N ILE A 233 21.61 22.85 5.66
CA ILE A 233 20.71 23.46 6.65
C ILE A 233 20.46 24.94 6.33
N ASP A 234 21.50 25.69 5.94
CA ASP A 234 21.42 27.12 5.61
C ASP A 234 20.54 27.39 4.35
N ASN A 235 20.24 26.37 3.56
CA ASN A 235 19.41 26.43 2.34
C ASN A 235 18.06 25.76 2.50
N LEU A 236 17.61 25.42 3.70
CA LEU A 236 16.35 24.75 3.99
C LEU A 236 15.47 25.60 4.90
N GLU A 237 14.17 25.58 4.65
CA GLU A 237 13.20 26.31 5.45
C GLU A 237 12.03 25.40 5.87
N ASN A 238 11.29 25.81 6.91
CA ASN A 238 10.02 25.23 7.31
C ASN A 238 10.01 23.69 7.41
N ASN A 239 9.09 23.04 6.69
CA ASN A 239 8.88 21.59 6.74
C ASN A 239 10.04 20.80 6.11
N GLU A 240 10.72 21.33 5.13
CA GLU A 240 11.88 20.71 4.47
C GLU A 240 13.02 20.53 5.46
N LEU A 241 13.27 21.57 6.25
CA LEU A 241 14.26 21.56 7.33
C LEU A 241 13.96 20.49 8.37
N LEU A 242 12.68 20.33 8.76
CA LEU A 242 12.26 19.28 9.69
C LEU A 242 12.41 17.88 9.10
N VAL A 243 12.05 17.68 7.83
CA VAL A 243 12.27 16.41 7.12
C VAL A 243 13.75 16.07 7.08
N TYR A 244 14.60 17.04 6.70
CA TYR A 244 16.05 16.85 6.65
C TYR A 244 16.63 16.50 8.03
N LYS A 245 16.21 17.22 9.09
CA LYS A 245 16.60 16.95 10.47
C LYS A 245 16.32 15.50 10.88
N TYR A 246 15.06 15.07 10.80
CA TYR A 246 14.66 13.77 11.33
C TYR A 246 15.22 12.61 10.50
N LEU A 247 15.26 12.74 9.17
CA LEU A 247 15.94 11.75 8.33
C LEU A 247 17.45 11.75 8.59
N GLY A 248 18.07 12.92 8.73
CA GLY A 248 19.50 13.06 9.05
C GLY A 248 19.89 12.38 10.37
N LEU A 249 19.10 12.55 11.43
CA LEU A 249 19.30 11.85 12.69
C LEU A 249 19.22 10.33 12.52
N HIS A 250 18.26 9.82 11.74
CA HIS A 250 18.17 8.41 11.46
C HIS A 250 19.35 7.90 10.59
N LEU A 251 19.85 8.70 9.64
CA LEU A 251 21.05 8.35 8.87
C LEU A 251 22.30 8.31 9.75
N ILE A 252 22.38 9.11 10.83
CA ILE A 252 23.46 8.99 11.84
C ILE A 252 23.36 7.63 12.54
N GLU A 253 22.20 7.23 13.03
CA GLU A 253 22.00 5.91 13.66
C GLU A 253 22.38 4.74 12.72
N MET A 254 22.10 4.87 11.43
CA MET A 254 22.54 3.91 10.43
C MET A 254 24.06 3.92 10.24
N SER A 255 24.67 5.11 10.24
CA SER A 255 26.10 5.29 10.07
C SER A 255 26.90 4.72 11.25
N GLU A 256 26.44 4.92 12.49
CA GLU A 256 27.00 4.34 13.71
C GLU A 256 26.97 2.80 13.69
N LYS A 257 25.96 2.19 13.06
CA LYS A 257 25.92 0.72 12.86
C LYS A 257 26.91 0.21 11.81
N ARG A 258 27.39 1.08 10.94
CA ARG A 258 28.24 0.72 9.80
C ARG A 258 29.73 0.99 10.03
N ASN A 259 30.04 2.01 10.82
CA ASN A 259 31.41 2.39 11.13
C ASN A 259 31.54 2.89 12.57
N ASN A 260 32.78 3.12 13.02
CA ASN A 260 33.10 3.56 14.40
C ASN A 260 33.42 5.07 14.47
N ASN A 261 32.93 5.88 13.54
CA ASN A 261 33.15 7.32 13.57
C ASN A 261 32.36 7.97 14.73
N ASP A 262 32.90 9.05 15.27
CA ASP A 262 32.17 9.87 16.25
C ASP A 262 31.27 10.89 15.53
N TYR A 263 29.97 10.68 15.60
CA TYR A 263 28.93 11.56 15.01
C TYR A 263 28.37 12.59 16.03
N SER A 264 28.91 12.71 17.25
CA SER A 264 28.38 13.60 18.31
C SER A 264 28.20 15.02 17.85
N LYS A 265 29.17 15.57 17.10
CA LYS A 265 29.10 16.93 16.56
C LYS A 265 28.01 17.07 15.47
N MET A 266 27.90 16.10 14.57
CA MET A 266 26.87 16.06 13.54
C MET A 266 25.48 15.98 14.13
N LYS A 267 25.30 15.11 15.12
CA LYS A 267 24.05 14.97 15.86
C LYS A 267 23.60 16.25 16.52
N LYS A 268 24.53 16.93 17.21
CA LYS A 268 24.27 18.21 17.87
C LYS A 268 23.78 19.27 16.88
N ILE A 269 24.41 19.39 15.71
CA ILE A 269 24.02 20.34 14.66
C ILE A 269 22.57 20.07 14.17
N LEU A 270 22.22 18.81 13.95
CA LEU A 270 20.87 18.45 13.54
C LEU A 270 19.82 18.62 14.66
N GLU A 271 20.20 18.44 15.92
CA GLU A 271 19.31 18.63 17.09
C GLU A 271 19.00 20.10 17.36
N GLU A 272 19.93 21.00 17.03
CA GLU A 272 19.80 22.46 17.21
C GLU A 272 18.87 23.14 16.17
N ILE A 273 18.39 22.44 15.17
CA ILE A 273 17.39 22.90 14.19
C ILE A 273 15.98 23.12 14.81
#